data_3d4634414baa8a3b6112179a174ffbc8
#
_entry.id   3d4634414baa8a3b6112179a174ffbc8
#
_cell.length_a   1.000
_cell.length_b   1.000
_cell.length_c   1.000
_cell.angle_alpha   90.00
_cell.angle_beta   90.00
_cell.angle_gamma   90.00
#
_symmetry.space_group_name_H-M   'P 1'
#
loop_
_entity.id
_entity.type
_entity.pdbx_description
1 polymer ?
#
loop_
_entity_poly.entity_id
_entity_poly.type
_entity_poly.pdbx_seq_one_letter_code
_entity_poly.pdbx_strand_id
1 'polypeptide(L)'
;FRICSRRFELHNTNNDWHKVFNENNFKDEILKLVSCFSTDDIIVQGEAIGKFNGNHHNLPKEQIRLFNIYVDGKRLNQRDFIAICNGNNIPYCPMYKEVVLNHSMQEILAMSEIKDILNPKAEAEGLVWRCIEDNLSFKVINNKYLLKHEE
;
A
#
# COMPACT_ATOMS: atom_id res chain seq x y z
N PHE A 1 -6.48 -8.44 18.01
CA PHE A 1 -5.77 -8.29 16.75
C PHE A 1 -6.23 -9.36 15.76
N ARG A 2 -6.58 -8.98 14.54
CA ARG A 2 -7.04 -9.87 13.47
C ARG A 2 -6.29 -9.58 12.17
N ILE A 3 -6.00 -10.61 11.39
CA ILE A 3 -5.45 -10.47 10.04
C ILE A 3 -6.52 -10.88 9.05
N CYS A 4 -6.81 -10.01 8.09
CA CYS A 4 -7.83 -10.23 7.08
C CYS A 4 -7.23 -10.12 5.67
N SER A 5 -7.66 -10.99 4.77
CA SER A 5 -7.52 -10.78 3.34
C SER A 5 -8.56 -9.75 2.86
N ARG A 6 -8.61 -9.46 1.57
CA ARG A 6 -9.65 -8.58 0.99
C ARG A 6 -11.09 -9.04 1.30
N ARG A 7 -11.31 -10.34 1.52
CA ARG A 7 -12.66 -10.93 1.63
C ARG A 7 -12.93 -11.65 2.94
N PHE A 8 -11.89 -12.15 3.63
CA PHE A 8 -12.05 -13.07 4.75
C PHE A 8 -11.05 -12.80 5.86
N GLU A 9 -11.47 -13.02 7.10
CA GLU A 9 -10.55 -13.17 8.22
C GLU A 9 -9.73 -14.47 8.07
N LEU A 10 -8.42 -14.37 8.29
CA LEU A 10 -7.49 -15.49 8.13
C LEU A 10 -7.30 -16.20 9.47
N HIS A 11 -8.16 -17.18 9.74
CA HIS A 11 -8.10 -17.97 10.99
C HIS A 11 -6.93 -18.96 11.02
N ASN A 12 -6.53 -19.48 9.85
CA ASN A 12 -5.38 -20.38 9.79
C ASN A 12 -4.08 -19.58 9.84
N THR A 13 -3.30 -19.74 10.89
CA THR A 13 -2.02 -19.04 11.09
C THR A 13 -0.87 -19.60 10.26
N ASN A 14 -1.03 -20.76 9.63
CA ASN A 14 -0.03 -21.36 8.76
C ASN A 14 -0.23 -20.98 7.28
N ASN A 15 -0.20 -19.69 7.00
CA ASN A 15 -0.26 -19.13 5.65
C ASN A 15 0.80 -18.04 5.49
N ASP A 16 1.05 -17.65 4.23
CA ASP A 16 2.12 -16.71 3.90
C ASP A 16 1.91 -15.31 4.50
N TRP A 17 0.65 -14.87 4.65
CA TRP A 17 0.34 -13.60 5.29
C TRP A 17 0.78 -13.55 6.75
N HIS A 18 0.48 -14.60 7.51
CA HIS A 18 0.91 -14.69 8.91
C HIS A 18 2.44 -14.81 9.02
N LYS A 19 3.08 -15.54 8.09
CA LYS A 19 4.54 -15.62 8.05
C LYS A 19 5.18 -14.27 7.84
N VAL A 20 4.79 -13.54 6.78
CA VAL A 20 5.32 -12.20 6.48
C VAL A 20 5.08 -11.23 7.63
N PHE A 21 3.91 -11.33 8.25
CA PHE A 21 3.54 -10.48 9.38
C PHE A 21 4.41 -10.72 10.62
N ASN A 22 4.73 -11.98 10.89
CA ASN A 22 5.50 -12.37 12.08
C ASN A 22 7.03 -12.27 11.87
N GLU A 23 7.53 -12.61 10.67
CA GLU A 23 8.97 -12.72 10.39
C GLU A 23 9.73 -11.39 10.34
N ASN A 24 9.05 -10.28 10.08
CA ASN A 24 9.68 -8.97 9.88
C ASN A 24 9.48 -8.01 11.07
N ASN A 25 9.12 -8.49 12.25
CA ASN A 25 8.70 -7.67 13.42
C ASN A 25 7.54 -6.70 13.11
N PHE A 26 6.87 -6.92 11.99
CA PHE A 26 5.82 -6.02 11.51
C PHE A 26 4.65 -5.94 12.50
N LYS A 27 4.37 -7.04 13.20
CA LYS A 27 3.38 -7.07 14.29
C LYS A 27 3.70 -6.04 15.38
N ASP A 28 4.95 -6.00 15.83
CA ASP A 28 5.37 -5.09 16.90
C ASP A 28 5.36 -3.64 16.43
N GLU A 29 5.73 -3.41 15.17
CA GLU A 29 5.65 -2.08 14.53
C GLU A 29 4.20 -1.60 14.44
N ILE A 30 3.27 -2.45 14.03
CA ILE A 30 1.83 -2.12 14.00
C ILE A 30 1.27 -1.89 15.40
N LEU A 31 1.65 -2.68 16.40
CA LEU A 31 1.21 -2.48 17.78
C LEU A 31 1.70 -1.14 18.34
N LYS A 32 2.95 -0.73 18.02
CA LYS A 32 3.46 0.61 18.36
C LYS A 32 2.65 1.71 17.68
N LEU A 33 2.36 1.55 16.39
CA LEU A 33 1.53 2.50 15.65
C LEU A 33 0.14 2.62 16.27
N VAL A 34 -0.51 1.50 16.59
CA VAL A 34 -1.83 1.49 17.24
C VAL A 34 -1.80 2.20 18.58
N SER A 35 -0.73 2.07 19.36
CA SER A 35 -0.58 2.74 20.67
C SER A 35 -0.48 4.27 20.57
N CYS A 36 -0.30 4.84 19.37
CA CYS A 36 -0.34 6.29 19.15
C CYS A 36 -1.79 6.85 19.16
N PHE A 37 -2.80 5.99 19.16
CA PHE A 37 -4.20 6.38 19.14
C PHE A 37 -4.88 6.08 20.48
N SER A 38 -5.90 6.87 20.81
CA SER A 38 -6.66 6.72 22.05
C SER A 38 -7.87 5.78 21.93
N THR A 39 -7.92 4.98 20.87
CA THR A 39 -9.01 4.05 20.56
C THR A 39 -8.46 2.69 20.15
N ASP A 40 -9.25 1.63 20.37
CA ASP A 40 -8.95 0.28 19.93
C ASP A 40 -9.54 -0.05 18.54
N ASP A 41 -10.38 0.84 17.99
CA ASP A 41 -10.97 0.68 16.65
C ASP A 41 -10.02 1.22 15.56
N ILE A 42 -8.97 0.45 15.30
CA ILE A 42 -7.96 0.78 14.28
C ILE A 42 -7.94 -0.30 13.21
N ILE A 43 -8.10 0.11 11.95
CA ILE A 43 -7.91 -0.75 10.79
C ILE A 43 -6.71 -0.26 10.00
N VAL A 44 -5.76 -1.15 9.78
CA VAL A 44 -4.57 -0.90 8.97
C VAL A 44 -4.67 -1.70 7.68
N GLN A 45 -4.53 -1.05 6.53
CA GLN A 45 -4.54 -1.70 5.23
C GLN A 45 -3.17 -1.59 4.58
N GLY A 46 -2.70 -2.70 4.05
CA GLY A 46 -1.41 -2.78 3.37
C GLY A 46 -1.42 -3.85 2.28
N GLU A 47 -0.36 -3.85 1.50
CA GLU A 47 -0.08 -4.85 0.50
C GLU A 47 1.14 -5.66 0.92
N ALA A 48 1.01 -6.98 0.89
CA ALA A 48 2.14 -7.87 1.06
C ALA A 48 2.78 -8.12 -0.29
N ILE A 49 4.05 -7.80 -0.42
CA ILE A 49 4.83 -7.87 -1.65
C ILE A 49 6.09 -8.71 -1.43
N GLY A 50 6.54 -9.39 -2.47
CA GLY A 50 7.73 -10.23 -2.43
C GLY A 50 7.55 -11.55 -3.18
N LYS A 51 8.30 -12.57 -2.79
CA LYS A 51 8.40 -13.84 -3.52
C LYS A 51 7.09 -14.59 -3.65
N PHE A 52 6.23 -14.54 -2.66
CA PHE A 52 4.97 -15.30 -2.66
C PHE A 52 3.92 -14.79 -3.66
N ASN A 53 4.07 -13.57 -4.19
CA ASN A 53 3.20 -13.02 -5.22
C ASN A 53 3.93 -12.71 -6.54
N GLY A 54 4.91 -13.55 -6.91
CA GLY A 54 5.66 -13.43 -8.15
C GLY A 54 6.83 -12.46 -8.13
N ASN A 55 7.06 -11.77 -7.00
CA ASN A 55 8.17 -10.85 -6.78
C ASN A 55 8.37 -9.80 -7.88
N HIS A 56 7.27 -9.21 -8.37
CA HIS A 56 7.30 -8.16 -9.38
C HIS A 56 8.28 -7.02 -9.04
N HIS A 57 8.34 -6.66 -7.76
CA HIS A 57 9.21 -5.61 -7.24
C HIS A 57 10.68 -6.05 -7.05
N ASN A 58 11.04 -7.31 -7.36
CA ASN A 58 12.39 -7.87 -7.20
C ASN A 58 12.99 -7.66 -5.79
N LEU A 59 12.18 -7.90 -4.77
CA LEU A 59 12.59 -7.71 -3.38
C LEU A 59 13.39 -8.92 -2.87
N PRO A 60 14.41 -8.72 -2.02
CA PRO A 60 15.19 -9.81 -1.44
C PRO A 60 14.38 -10.66 -0.45
N LYS A 61 13.38 -10.07 0.18
CA LYS A 61 12.46 -10.70 1.14
C LYS A 61 11.05 -10.10 1.04
N GLU A 62 10.09 -10.80 1.59
CA GLU A 62 8.71 -10.36 1.71
C GLU A 62 8.63 -9.08 2.57
N GLN A 63 7.71 -8.20 2.22
CA GLN A 63 7.41 -6.96 2.95
C GLN A 63 5.91 -6.72 2.97
N ILE A 64 5.46 -5.98 3.98
CA ILE A 64 4.14 -5.37 3.98
C ILE A 64 4.33 -3.86 3.85
N ARG A 65 3.59 -3.22 2.94
CA ARG A 65 3.59 -1.78 2.75
C ARG A 65 2.20 -1.24 2.95
N LEU A 66 2.06 -0.33 3.89
CA LEU A 66 0.77 0.26 4.22
C LEU A 66 0.31 1.24 3.14
N PHE A 67 -1.00 1.38 3.01
CA PHE A 67 -1.60 2.40 2.15
C PHE A 67 -2.81 3.11 2.78
N ASN A 68 -3.42 2.57 3.85
CA ASN A 68 -4.46 3.26 4.62
C ASN A 68 -4.35 2.90 6.11
N ILE A 69 -4.78 3.86 6.95
CA ILE A 69 -5.11 3.65 8.36
C ILE A 69 -6.49 4.26 8.58
N TYR A 70 -7.36 3.52 9.25
CA TYR A 70 -8.68 3.99 9.70
C TYR A 70 -8.67 4.03 11.23
N VAL A 71 -9.23 5.08 11.77
CA VAL A 71 -9.39 5.33 13.21
C VAL A 71 -10.85 5.62 13.44
N ASP A 72 -11.53 4.84 14.27
CA ASP A 72 -12.97 4.94 14.53
C ASP A 72 -13.80 5.00 13.23
N GLY A 73 -13.48 4.11 12.29
CA GLY A 73 -14.13 3.98 10.99
C GLY A 73 -13.80 5.10 9.97
N LYS A 74 -12.97 6.09 10.32
CA LYS A 74 -12.57 7.18 9.41
C LYS A 74 -11.15 6.96 8.90
N ARG A 75 -10.97 7.02 7.58
CA ARG A 75 -9.64 6.97 6.97
C ARG A 75 -8.85 8.24 7.32
N LEU A 76 -7.60 8.09 7.73
CA LEU A 76 -6.69 9.23 7.85
C LEU A 76 -6.46 9.86 6.47
N ASN A 77 -6.34 11.18 6.43
CA ASN A 77 -5.88 11.87 5.22
C ASN A 77 -4.44 11.46 4.89
N GLN A 78 -4.01 11.74 3.67
CA GLN A 78 -2.71 11.25 3.19
C GLN A 78 -1.52 11.86 3.95
N ARG A 79 -1.65 13.10 4.39
CA ARG A 79 -0.59 13.82 5.14
C ARG A 79 -0.35 13.21 6.51
N ASP A 80 -1.42 12.98 7.27
CA ASP A 80 -1.36 12.36 8.59
C ASP A 80 -0.90 10.90 8.50
N PHE A 81 -1.39 10.16 7.50
CA PHE A 81 -0.94 8.80 7.24
C PHE A 81 0.58 8.72 7.05
N ILE A 82 1.15 9.56 6.17
CA ILE A 82 2.60 9.59 5.90
C ILE A 82 3.37 10.00 7.15
N ALA A 83 2.91 11.02 7.88
CA ALA A 83 3.55 11.49 9.11
C ALA A 83 3.63 10.39 10.17
N ILE A 84 2.54 9.65 10.37
CA ILE A 84 2.47 8.53 11.32
C ILE A 84 3.38 7.38 10.88
N CYS A 85 3.36 6.99 9.61
CA CYS A 85 4.23 5.94 9.10
C CYS A 85 5.71 6.31 9.27
N ASN A 86 6.11 7.53 8.91
CA ASN A 86 7.47 8.01 9.06
C ASN A 86 7.90 8.08 10.55
N GLY A 87 7.04 8.59 11.43
CA GLY A 87 7.32 8.69 12.87
C GLY A 87 7.53 7.32 13.54
N ASN A 88 6.96 6.27 12.99
CA ASN A 88 7.06 4.89 13.50
C ASN A 88 7.96 3.98 12.65
N ASN A 89 8.64 4.50 11.62
CA ASN A 89 9.47 3.76 10.66
C ASN A 89 8.73 2.61 9.96
N ILE A 90 7.43 2.76 9.71
CA ILE A 90 6.61 1.74 9.07
C ILE A 90 6.66 1.89 7.56
N PRO A 91 6.99 0.84 6.80
CA PRO A 91 6.99 0.87 5.35
C PRO A 91 5.59 1.15 4.80
N TYR A 92 5.48 2.05 3.84
CA TYR A 92 4.25 2.33 3.11
C TYR A 92 4.47 2.35 1.60
N CYS A 93 3.39 2.29 0.83
CA CYS A 93 3.45 2.35 -0.62
C CYS A 93 4.12 3.65 -1.07
N PRO A 94 5.12 3.59 -1.96
CA PRO A 94 5.89 4.78 -2.33
C PRO A 94 5.01 5.86 -2.94
N MET A 95 5.24 7.11 -2.56
CA MET A 95 4.63 8.26 -3.18
C MET A 95 5.47 8.68 -4.40
N TYR A 96 4.81 8.83 -5.56
CA TYR A 96 5.50 9.22 -6.79
C TYR A 96 5.77 10.72 -6.82
N LYS A 97 4.73 11.53 -6.73
CA LYS A 97 4.81 13.00 -6.64
C LYS A 97 3.49 13.60 -6.18
N GLU A 98 3.54 14.84 -5.72
CA GLU A 98 2.38 15.67 -5.45
C GLU A 98 2.14 16.60 -6.64
N VAL A 99 0.89 16.73 -7.07
CA VAL A 99 0.48 17.60 -8.19
C VAL A 99 -0.90 18.18 -7.95
N VAL A 100 -1.21 19.28 -8.59
CA VAL A 100 -2.58 19.78 -8.72
C VAL A 100 -3.26 19.00 -9.84
N LEU A 101 -4.42 18.40 -9.57
CA LEU A 101 -5.18 17.61 -10.55
C LEU A 101 -5.95 18.55 -11.48
N ASN A 102 -5.30 18.98 -12.55
CA ASN A 102 -5.89 19.80 -13.64
C ASN A 102 -5.61 19.20 -15.02
N HIS A 103 -5.42 17.88 -15.07
CA HIS A 103 -4.99 17.14 -16.25
C HIS A 103 -6.18 16.53 -16.99
N SER A 104 -6.09 16.45 -18.30
CA SER A 104 -7.00 15.68 -19.14
C SER A 104 -6.85 14.18 -18.90
N MET A 105 -7.82 13.37 -19.34
CA MET A 105 -7.76 11.92 -19.24
C MET A 105 -6.52 11.34 -19.95
N GLN A 106 -6.18 11.87 -21.13
CA GLN A 106 -5.00 11.42 -21.87
C GLN A 106 -3.70 11.71 -21.11
N GLU A 107 -3.58 12.87 -20.48
CA GLU A 107 -2.42 13.20 -19.64
C GLU A 107 -2.32 12.30 -18.42
N ILE A 108 -3.44 12.03 -17.76
CA ILE A 108 -3.48 11.09 -16.59
C ILE A 108 -3.05 9.68 -17.00
N LEU A 109 -3.52 9.19 -18.15
CA LEU A 109 -3.10 7.90 -18.70
C LEU A 109 -1.60 7.89 -19.02
N ALA A 110 -1.09 8.91 -19.70
CA ALA A 110 0.34 9.04 -20.00
C ALA A 110 1.19 9.10 -18.72
N MET A 111 0.72 9.78 -17.69
CA MET A 111 1.41 9.84 -16.38
C MET A 111 1.45 8.49 -15.65
N SER A 112 0.54 7.56 -15.96
CA SER A 112 0.53 6.21 -15.37
C SER A 112 1.55 5.26 -16.01
N GLU A 113 2.09 5.60 -17.19
CA GLU A 113 3.11 4.80 -17.90
C GLU A 113 4.50 5.02 -17.29
N ILE A 114 4.69 4.57 -16.08
CA ILE A 114 5.94 4.71 -15.34
C ILE A 114 6.59 3.37 -15.04
N LYS A 115 7.86 3.42 -14.66
CA LYS A 115 8.55 2.29 -14.08
C LYS A 115 8.19 2.12 -12.61
N ASP A 116 8.26 0.88 -12.15
CA ASP A 116 8.07 0.57 -10.73
C ASP A 116 9.17 1.25 -9.89
N ILE A 117 8.77 1.96 -8.83
CA ILE A 117 9.71 2.66 -7.96
C ILE A 117 10.63 1.70 -7.21
N LEU A 118 10.13 0.50 -6.88
CA LEU A 118 10.90 -0.52 -6.16
C LEU A 118 11.75 -1.37 -7.11
N ASN A 119 11.34 -1.49 -8.38
CA ASN A 119 12.05 -2.23 -9.42
C ASN A 119 12.07 -1.44 -10.75
N PRO A 120 13.02 -0.53 -10.96
CA PRO A 120 13.08 0.29 -12.18
C PRO A 120 13.22 -0.49 -13.50
N LYS A 121 13.43 -1.79 -13.44
CA LYS A 121 13.45 -2.66 -14.63
C LYS A 121 12.07 -3.14 -15.06
N ALA A 122 11.08 -3.07 -14.16
CA ALA A 122 9.70 -3.45 -14.42
C ALA A 122 8.82 -2.24 -14.73
N GLU A 123 7.71 -2.48 -15.45
CA GLU A 123 6.63 -1.49 -15.56
C GLU A 123 5.83 -1.48 -14.27
N ALA A 124 5.46 -0.31 -13.75
CA ALA A 124 4.51 -0.23 -12.66
C ALA A 124 3.11 -0.68 -13.14
N GLU A 125 2.32 -1.29 -12.28
CA GLU A 125 0.93 -1.64 -12.57
C GLU A 125 0.08 -0.39 -12.93
N GLY A 126 0.44 0.75 -12.36
CA GLY A 126 -0.21 2.04 -12.56
C GLY A 126 -0.01 2.97 -11.38
N LEU A 127 -0.82 4.01 -11.33
CA LEU A 127 -0.81 5.00 -10.26
C LEU A 127 -2.13 5.02 -9.50
N VAL A 128 -2.05 5.11 -8.18
CA VAL A 128 -3.19 5.47 -7.32
C VAL A 128 -3.11 6.96 -7.04
N TRP A 129 -4.10 7.69 -7.54
CA TRP A 129 -4.28 9.11 -7.27
C TRP A 129 -5.06 9.28 -5.98
N ARG A 130 -4.61 10.16 -5.10
CA ARG A 130 -5.23 10.42 -3.80
C ARG A 130 -5.31 11.91 -3.54
N CYS A 131 -6.49 12.38 -3.18
CA CYS A 131 -6.61 13.72 -2.60
C CYS A 131 -5.89 13.74 -1.24
N ILE A 132 -5.12 14.80 -0.99
CA ILE A 132 -4.36 14.94 0.26
C ILE A 132 -5.31 15.28 1.42
N GLU A 133 -6.29 16.12 1.15
CA GLU A 133 -7.19 16.68 2.16
C GLU A 133 -8.50 15.86 2.32
N ASP A 134 -8.84 15.04 1.31
CA ASP A 134 -10.11 14.33 1.25
C ASP A 134 -9.92 12.83 1.03
N ASN A 135 -10.99 12.07 1.16
CA ASN A 135 -11.01 10.62 0.97
C ASN A 135 -11.13 10.19 -0.50
N LEU A 136 -11.10 11.14 -1.45
CA LEU A 136 -11.17 10.83 -2.87
C LEU A 136 -9.90 10.13 -3.33
N SER A 137 -10.06 9.01 -4.02
CA SER A 137 -8.97 8.31 -4.69
C SER A 137 -9.47 7.52 -5.90
N PHE A 138 -8.62 7.36 -6.90
CA PHE A 138 -8.86 6.49 -8.05
C PHE A 138 -7.55 5.86 -8.53
N LYS A 139 -7.65 4.74 -9.25
CA LYS A 139 -6.51 4.04 -9.84
C LYS A 139 -6.51 4.20 -11.35
N VAL A 140 -5.35 4.45 -11.91
CA VAL A 140 -5.10 4.47 -13.36
C VAL A 140 -4.08 3.39 -13.67
N ILE A 141 -4.47 2.43 -14.49
CA ILE A 141 -3.62 1.30 -14.86
C ILE A 141 -2.69 1.72 -16.00
N ASN A 142 -1.45 1.26 -15.93
CA ASN A 142 -0.45 1.45 -16.97
C ASN A 142 -0.75 0.51 -18.15
N ASN A 143 -0.99 1.05 -19.34
CA ASN A 143 -1.27 0.26 -20.54
C ASN A 143 -0.13 -0.69 -20.91
N LYS A 144 1.12 -0.29 -20.70
CA LYS A 144 2.28 -1.16 -20.95
C LYS A 144 2.34 -2.36 -20.01
N TYR A 145 1.84 -2.18 -18.77
CA TYR A 145 1.70 -3.27 -17.82
C TYR A 145 0.60 -4.23 -18.25
N LEU A 146 -0.59 -3.71 -18.62
CA LEU A 146 -1.70 -4.54 -19.11
C LEU A 146 -1.29 -5.42 -20.29
N LEU A 147 -0.68 -4.85 -21.32
CA LEU A 147 -0.25 -5.57 -22.51
C LEU A 147 0.74 -6.71 -22.23
N LYS A 148 1.44 -6.69 -21.09
CA LYS A 148 2.35 -7.77 -20.69
C LYS A 148 1.70 -8.86 -19.85
N HIS A 149 0.52 -8.61 -19.29
CA HIS A 149 -0.15 -9.48 -18.32
C HIS A 149 -1.55 -9.91 -18.75
N GLU A 150 -1.97 -9.59 -19.99
CA GLU A 150 -3.23 -10.04 -20.60
C GLU A 150 -3.10 -11.38 -21.38
N GLU A 151 -2.03 -12.16 -21.15
CA GLU A 151 -1.90 -13.52 -21.68
C GLU A 151 -2.43 -14.58 -20.72
#